data_a2860757053b5e6b99381f75dcacee31
#
_entry.id   a2860757053b5e6b99381f75dcacee31
#
_cell.length_a   1.000
_cell.length_b   1.000
_cell.length_c   1.000
_cell.angle_alpha   90.00
_cell.angle_beta   90.00
_cell.angle_gamma   90.00
#
_symmetry.space_group_name_H-M   'P 1'
#
loop_
_entity.id
_entity.type
_entity.pdbx_description
1 polymer ?
#
loop_
_entity_poly.entity_id
_entity_poly.type
_entity_poly.pdbx_seq_one_letter_code
_entity_poly.pdbx_strand_id
1 'polypeptide(L)'
;MRPRRLAAVGLAAAALLLAACSSSGSTASSGGSASAGNQPITLTMSGWSLSTTPEFKTLADAFHKEHPNITVQLKEYDATNYDTLMTADLASGAAPDIITMKVVQHVPTYAAGGQLLDVSDIKLPSGISGAKSYVVNGKSYAVPYRQDSWVLFYNKDLFAKAHVPDPDGSWTWDDYVSAAGKLQAGLKAAGSSATAVYQHGWQSTVQGLANAQAPGGGILKGKYEYMKPYYQWALQIQNEGAEPNFNTVTANQLTYQGEFGKQQAAMMLMGTWYVATLISQQGTGDADTFNWGMAPAPQYSTATAGTSNTPVTFGDPTGFAINAHIDPSKEAAAKEFLTYAASEDAAKQLAAIGITPALIDPAVTDTYFAVKGAPTDSLSKFAWSTHKTSPENPTDANTATIQTFLNTMHTAIMSGSKSIDAAISQADSDFTSQVGNS
;
A
#
# COMPACT_ATOMS: atom_id res chain seq x y z
N MET A 1 -32.85 -51.91 3.84
CA MET A 1 -33.66 -52.49 4.96
C MET A 1 -33.97 -51.35 5.93
N ARG A 2 -35.24 -51.27 6.24
CA ARG A 2 -35.96 -50.34 7.15
C ARG A 2 -35.55 -50.62 8.62
N PRO A 3 -36.06 -49.88 9.65
CA PRO A 3 -36.85 -48.64 9.70
C PRO A 3 -36.57 -47.65 10.87
N ARG A 4 -37.06 -46.43 10.72
CA ARG A 4 -37.94 -45.60 11.57
C ARG A 4 -37.91 -45.78 13.13
N ARG A 5 -37.88 -44.65 13.85
CA ARG A 5 -38.95 -44.25 14.79
C ARG A 5 -38.94 -42.76 15.12
N LEU A 6 -40.08 -42.15 14.92
CA LEU A 6 -40.55 -40.86 15.44
C LEU A 6 -40.90 -40.99 16.94
N ALA A 7 -40.76 -39.89 17.69
CA ALA A 7 -41.68 -39.59 18.80
C ALA A 7 -41.78 -38.06 18.99
N ALA A 8 -43.01 -37.59 18.91
CA ALA A 8 -43.45 -36.22 19.11
C ALA A 8 -44.02 -36.04 20.52
N VAL A 9 -44.36 -34.77 20.84
CA VAL A 9 -45.38 -34.29 21.81
C VAL A 9 -44.89 -33.75 23.14
N GLY A 10 -45.30 -32.48 23.39
CA GLY A 10 -45.42 -31.87 24.69
C GLY A 10 -45.58 -30.36 24.71
N LEU A 11 -46.76 -29.86 24.25
CA LEU A 11 -47.23 -28.49 24.58
C LEU A 11 -47.57 -28.40 26.06
N ALA A 12 -47.24 -27.27 26.70
CA ALA A 12 -48.01 -26.77 27.85
C ALA A 12 -47.94 -25.21 27.86
N ALA A 13 -49.06 -24.61 27.60
CA ALA A 13 -49.36 -23.20 27.82
C ALA A 13 -49.85 -22.96 29.26
N ALA A 14 -49.46 -21.84 29.88
CA ALA A 14 -50.24 -21.26 30.98
C ALA A 14 -50.10 -19.73 30.96
N ALA A 15 -51.23 -19.09 30.90
CA ALA A 15 -51.43 -17.64 30.83
C ALA A 15 -51.82 -17.06 32.19
N LEU A 16 -51.75 -15.72 32.25
CA LEU A 16 -52.47 -14.76 33.10
C LEU A 16 -51.96 -14.47 34.52
N LEU A 17 -51.65 -13.18 34.78
CA LEU A 17 -52.57 -12.31 35.55
C LEU A 17 -52.10 -10.85 35.48
N LEU A 18 -53.04 -9.99 35.05
CA LEU A 18 -53.01 -8.53 35.16
C LEU A 18 -53.31 -8.12 36.63
N ALA A 19 -52.64 -7.07 37.10
CA ALA A 19 -53.21 -6.20 38.13
C ALA A 19 -52.76 -4.73 37.87
N ALA A 20 -53.70 -3.92 37.49
CA ALA A 20 -53.61 -2.47 37.41
C ALA A 20 -53.88 -1.89 38.79
N CYS A 21 -53.10 -0.86 39.20
CA CYS A 21 -53.61 0.18 40.12
C CYS A 21 -52.94 1.52 39.79
N SER A 22 -53.79 2.46 39.45
CA SER A 22 -53.54 3.86 39.25
C SER A 22 -53.23 4.63 40.51
N SER A 23 -52.27 5.56 40.46
CA SER A 23 -52.41 6.83 41.19
C SER A 23 -51.56 7.93 40.58
N SER A 24 -52.18 9.01 40.30
CA SER A 24 -51.68 10.27 39.77
C SER A 24 -50.71 10.97 40.74
N GLY A 25 -49.62 11.50 40.14
CA GLY A 25 -48.72 12.44 40.84
C GLY A 25 -47.86 13.16 39.82
N SER A 26 -48.33 14.35 39.38
CA SER A 26 -47.56 15.25 38.53
C SER A 26 -46.40 15.82 39.32
N THR A 27 -45.16 15.54 38.90
CA THR A 27 -44.03 16.42 39.14
C THR A 27 -43.21 16.52 37.86
N ALA A 28 -43.18 17.76 37.34
CA ALA A 28 -42.29 18.13 36.26
C ALA A 28 -40.84 17.88 36.71
N SER A 29 -40.17 16.97 36.03
CA SER A 29 -38.74 16.80 36.14
C SER A 29 -38.11 17.26 34.83
N SER A 30 -37.34 18.32 34.96
CA SER A 30 -36.46 18.89 33.97
C SER A 30 -35.78 17.79 33.11
N GLY A 31 -35.99 17.89 31.79
CA GLY A 31 -35.29 17.08 30.83
C GLY A 31 -33.78 17.28 30.95
N GLY A 32 -33.12 16.38 31.63
CA GLY A 32 -31.71 16.16 31.46
C GLY A 32 -31.52 15.50 30.10
N SER A 33 -30.93 16.20 29.16
CA SER A 33 -30.38 15.60 27.95
C SER A 33 -29.46 14.46 28.40
N ALA A 34 -29.90 13.23 28.23
CA ALA A 34 -29.02 12.08 28.36
C ALA A 34 -27.87 12.29 27.39
N SER A 35 -26.70 12.52 27.93
CA SER A 35 -25.46 12.54 27.16
C SER A 35 -25.39 11.22 26.40
N ALA A 36 -25.51 11.27 25.07
CA ALA A 36 -25.42 10.12 24.17
C ALA A 36 -23.99 9.53 24.10
N GLY A 37 -23.13 9.81 25.10
CA GLY A 37 -21.68 9.75 24.99
C GLY A 37 -20.97 8.53 25.53
N ASN A 38 -21.63 7.42 25.96
CA ASN A 38 -20.86 6.36 26.61
C ASN A 38 -21.37 4.93 26.36
N GLN A 39 -22.11 4.69 25.30
CA GLN A 39 -22.49 3.33 24.92
C GLN A 39 -21.32 2.66 24.18
N PRO A 40 -20.97 1.40 24.51
CA PRO A 40 -19.95 0.65 23.77
C PRO A 40 -20.31 0.51 22.29
N ILE A 41 -19.41 0.88 21.41
CA ILE A 41 -19.54 0.76 19.98
C ILE A 41 -18.45 -0.19 19.46
N THR A 42 -18.84 -1.16 18.64
CA THR A 42 -17.89 -2.02 17.92
C THR A 42 -17.97 -1.72 16.44
N LEU A 43 -16.84 -1.26 15.88
CA LEU A 43 -16.61 -1.09 14.46
C LEU A 43 -15.87 -2.31 13.92
N THR A 44 -16.19 -2.71 12.70
CA THR A 44 -15.41 -3.71 11.97
C THR A 44 -14.52 -3.01 10.94
N MET A 45 -13.27 -3.46 10.78
CA MET A 45 -12.31 -2.88 9.84
C MET A 45 -11.60 -3.96 9.06
N SER A 46 -11.50 -3.81 7.74
CA SER A 46 -10.73 -4.73 6.89
C SER A 46 -9.22 -4.50 7.02
N GLY A 47 -8.48 -5.60 6.96
CA GLY A 47 -7.03 -5.62 6.87
C GLY A 47 -6.54 -6.89 6.18
N TRP A 48 -5.25 -7.05 6.04
CA TRP A 48 -4.61 -8.24 5.47
C TRP A 48 -3.36 -8.60 6.24
N SER A 49 -2.96 -9.88 6.19
CA SER A 49 -1.72 -10.38 6.81
C SER A 49 -1.57 -9.92 8.26
N LEU A 50 -2.65 -9.97 9.05
CA LEU A 50 -2.74 -9.38 10.39
C LEU A 50 -1.69 -9.93 11.36
N SER A 51 -1.18 -11.13 11.10
CA SER A 51 -0.10 -11.74 11.90
C SER A 51 1.29 -11.15 11.64
N THR A 52 1.50 -10.52 10.48
CA THR A 52 2.80 -10.00 10.02
C THR A 52 2.78 -8.51 9.70
N THR A 53 1.58 -7.92 9.59
CA THR A 53 1.36 -6.50 9.28
C THR A 53 0.74 -5.83 10.50
N PRO A 54 1.54 -5.28 11.43
CA PRO A 54 1.06 -4.82 12.74
C PRO A 54 0.29 -3.50 12.69
N GLU A 55 0.28 -2.77 11.58
CA GLU A 55 -0.26 -1.42 11.44
C GLU A 55 -1.74 -1.33 11.85
N PHE A 56 -2.57 -2.28 11.40
CA PHE A 56 -4.02 -2.28 11.69
C PHE A 56 -4.29 -2.42 13.18
N LYS A 57 -3.61 -3.39 13.82
CA LYS A 57 -3.74 -3.61 15.25
C LYS A 57 -3.19 -2.44 16.05
N THR A 58 -2.05 -1.87 15.63
CA THR A 58 -1.43 -0.72 16.30
C THR A 58 -2.38 0.48 16.31
N LEU A 59 -3.00 0.80 15.17
CA LEU A 59 -3.96 1.90 15.08
C LEU A 59 -5.23 1.62 15.88
N ALA A 60 -5.78 0.40 15.79
CA ALA A 60 -6.99 0.02 16.52
C ALA A 60 -6.78 0.08 18.04
N ASP A 61 -5.67 -0.47 18.55
CA ASP A 61 -5.34 -0.48 19.98
C ASP A 61 -5.05 0.92 20.52
N ALA A 62 -4.32 1.75 19.76
CA ALA A 62 -3.99 3.11 20.17
C ALA A 62 -5.25 4.00 20.18
N PHE A 63 -6.12 3.88 19.18
CA PHE A 63 -7.40 4.55 19.14
C PHE A 63 -8.29 4.16 20.32
N HIS A 64 -8.37 2.84 20.65
CA HIS A 64 -9.17 2.36 21.79
C HIS A 64 -8.71 2.93 23.13
N LYS A 65 -7.40 3.21 23.31
CA LYS A 65 -6.89 3.84 24.53
C LYS A 65 -7.41 5.27 24.70
N GLU A 66 -7.59 6.00 23.63
CA GLU A 66 -8.12 7.37 23.62
C GLU A 66 -9.65 7.38 23.67
N HIS A 67 -10.29 6.38 23.06
CA HIS A 67 -11.74 6.21 22.95
C HIS A 67 -12.19 4.85 23.55
N PRO A 68 -12.18 4.68 24.90
CA PRO A 68 -12.39 3.36 25.52
C PRO A 68 -13.77 2.74 25.26
N ASN A 69 -14.74 3.54 24.86
CA ASN A 69 -16.07 3.10 24.46
C ASN A 69 -16.16 2.62 23.01
N ILE A 70 -15.11 2.80 22.18
CA ILE A 70 -15.09 2.35 20.79
C ILE A 70 -14.03 1.26 20.63
N THR A 71 -14.45 0.11 20.10
CA THR A 71 -13.57 -1.01 19.74
C THR A 71 -13.55 -1.19 18.25
N VAL A 72 -12.35 -1.28 17.64
CA VAL A 72 -12.19 -1.60 16.22
C VAL A 72 -11.77 -3.06 16.08
N GLN A 73 -12.70 -3.89 15.58
CA GLN A 73 -12.48 -5.32 15.36
C GLN A 73 -11.96 -5.54 13.93
N LEU A 74 -10.82 -6.20 13.80
CA LEU A 74 -10.19 -6.46 12.51
C LEU A 74 -10.82 -7.67 11.82
N LYS A 75 -11.13 -7.54 10.53
CA LYS A 75 -11.55 -8.62 9.62
C LYS A 75 -10.42 -8.86 8.62
N GLU A 76 -9.81 -10.04 8.68
CA GLU A 76 -8.72 -10.39 7.78
C GLU A 76 -9.24 -10.82 6.40
N TYR A 77 -8.58 -10.30 5.36
CA TYR A 77 -8.76 -10.70 3.97
C TYR A 77 -7.44 -11.25 3.43
N ASP A 78 -7.50 -12.15 2.46
CA ASP A 78 -6.31 -12.59 1.74
C ASP A 78 -5.64 -11.41 1.04
N ALA A 79 -4.34 -11.23 1.28
CA ALA A 79 -3.61 -10.06 0.78
C ALA A 79 -3.53 -9.99 -0.75
N THR A 80 -3.47 -11.14 -1.43
CA THR A 80 -3.36 -11.23 -2.89
C THR A 80 -4.70 -10.93 -3.56
N ASN A 81 -5.79 -11.45 -2.97
CA ASN A 81 -7.14 -11.35 -3.52
C ASN A 81 -7.97 -10.25 -2.85
N TYR A 82 -7.33 -9.35 -2.08
CA TYR A 82 -8.03 -8.35 -1.26
C TYR A 82 -9.10 -7.58 -2.02
N ASP A 83 -8.76 -7.00 -3.16
CA ASP A 83 -9.67 -6.14 -3.92
C ASP A 83 -10.84 -6.92 -4.54
N THR A 84 -10.59 -8.15 -4.98
CA THR A 84 -11.64 -9.04 -5.50
C THR A 84 -12.63 -9.41 -4.39
N LEU A 85 -12.13 -9.78 -3.22
CA LEU A 85 -12.96 -10.15 -2.06
C LEU A 85 -13.73 -8.93 -1.53
N MET A 86 -13.09 -7.77 -1.43
CA MET A 86 -13.72 -6.54 -1.00
C MET A 86 -14.83 -6.11 -1.96
N THR A 87 -14.59 -6.20 -3.27
CA THR A 87 -15.63 -5.90 -4.28
C THR A 87 -16.83 -6.83 -4.13
N ALA A 88 -16.61 -8.12 -3.88
CA ALA A 88 -17.68 -9.08 -3.65
C ALA A 88 -18.45 -8.77 -2.35
N ASP A 89 -17.76 -8.46 -1.27
CA ASP A 89 -18.39 -8.12 0.01
C ASP A 89 -19.18 -6.81 -0.07
N LEU A 90 -18.70 -5.79 -0.78
CA LEU A 90 -19.44 -4.55 -1.05
C LEU A 90 -20.73 -4.86 -1.85
N ALA A 91 -20.64 -5.67 -2.90
CA ALA A 91 -21.78 -6.04 -3.73
C ALA A 91 -22.83 -6.87 -2.96
N SER A 92 -22.42 -7.68 -1.99
CA SER A 92 -23.31 -8.53 -1.18
C SER A 92 -23.81 -7.87 0.10
N GLY A 93 -23.29 -6.69 0.48
CA GLY A 93 -23.58 -6.03 1.76
C GLY A 93 -22.86 -6.65 2.96
N ALA A 94 -21.81 -7.45 2.74
CA ALA A 94 -21.01 -8.10 3.78
C ALA A 94 -19.70 -7.34 4.14
N ALA A 95 -19.48 -6.18 3.50
CA ALA A 95 -18.30 -5.36 3.73
C ALA A 95 -18.29 -4.78 5.16
N PRO A 96 -17.11 -4.65 5.80
CA PRO A 96 -16.99 -4.09 7.14
C PRO A 96 -17.37 -2.61 7.19
N ASP A 97 -17.54 -2.07 8.41
CA ASP A 97 -17.87 -0.67 8.65
C ASP A 97 -16.77 0.27 8.09
N ILE A 98 -15.50 -0.09 8.28
CA ILE A 98 -14.33 0.63 7.78
C ILE A 98 -13.61 -0.24 6.74
N ILE A 99 -13.39 0.31 5.57
CA ILE A 99 -12.77 -0.34 4.42
C ILE A 99 -11.38 0.22 4.23
N THR A 100 -10.37 -0.63 4.25
CA THR A 100 -9.01 -0.24 3.91
C THR A 100 -8.88 -0.16 2.39
N MET A 101 -8.67 1.03 1.86
CA MET A 101 -8.41 1.26 0.44
C MET A 101 -6.95 0.90 0.15
N LYS A 102 -6.71 -0.38 -0.16
CA LYS A 102 -5.39 -0.94 -0.42
C LYS A 102 -4.73 -0.34 -1.66
N VAL A 103 -5.54 -0.13 -2.70
CA VAL A 103 -5.15 0.55 -3.94
C VAL A 103 -6.20 1.59 -4.32
N VAL A 104 -5.76 2.73 -4.82
CA VAL A 104 -6.63 3.87 -5.12
C VAL A 104 -7.47 3.71 -6.40
N GLN A 105 -7.09 2.78 -7.28
CA GLN A 105 -7.77 2.56 -8.59
C GLN A 105 -9.25 2.16 -8.47
N HIS A 106 -9.67 1.60 -7.33
CA HIS A 106 -11.05 1.19 -7.10
C HIS A 106 -11.94 2.29 -6.50
N VAL A 107 -11.33 3.40 -6.02
CA VAL A 107 -12.08 4.51 -5.40
C VAL A 107 -13.16 5.09 -6.31
N PRO A 108 -12.89 5.39 -7.60
CA PRO A 108 -13.91 5.91 -8.49
C PRO A 108 -15.10 4.95 -8.69
N THR A 109 -14.81 3.66 -8.84
CA THR A 109 -15.85 2.63 -9.03
C THR A 109 -16.72 2.47 -7.80
N TYR A 110 -16.11 2.37 -6.61
CA TYR A 110 -16.86 2.22 -5.36
C TYR A 110 -17.65 3.49 -5.03
N ALA A 111 -17.08 4.68 -5.27
CA ALA A 111 -17.79 5.95 -5.07
C ALA A 111 -18.98 6.11 -6.03
N ALA A 112 -18.79 5.80 -7.33
CA ALA A 112 -19.87 5.83 -8.33
C ALA A 112 -20.98 4.82 -8.03
N GLY A 113 -20.61 3.65 -7.47
CA GLY A 113 -21.55 2.63 -7.01
C GLY A 113 -22.26 2.95 -5.69
N GLY A 114 -22.00 4.11 -5.07
CA GLY A 114 -22.61 4.48 -3.79
C GLY A 114 -22.18 3.61 -2.61
N GLN A 115 -21.02 2.98 -2.70
CA GLN A 115 -20.51 2.04 -1.69
C GLN A 115 -19.70 2.72 -0.59
N LEU A 116 -19.22 3.94 -0.83
CA LEU A 116 -18.40 4.70 0.10
C LEU A 116 -19.14 5.95 0.60
N LEU A 117 -19.02 6.21 1.89
CA LEU A 117 -19.56 7.42 2.52
C LEU A 117 -18.70 8.63 2.12
N ASP A 118 -19.36 9.78 1.86
CA ASP A 118 -18.69 11.05 1.70
C ASP A 118 -18.11 11.51 3.06
N VAL A 119 -16.80 11.65 3.12
CA VAL A 119 -16.06 12.06 4.33
C VAL A 119 -15.37 13.42 4.16
N SER A 120 -15.90 14.27 3.26
CA SER A 120 -15.35 15.61 2.98
C SER A 120 -15.42 16.55 4.19
N ASP A 121 -16.22 16.22 5.20
CA ASP A 121 -16.33 16.94 6.47
C ASP A 121 -15.15 16.68 7.41
N ILE A 122 -14.38 15.61 7.22
CA ILE A 122 -13.17 15.33 7.99
C ILE A 122 -12.06 16.30 7.59
N LYS A 123 -11.59 17.07 8.56
CA LYS A 123 -10.50 18.02 8.36
C LYS A 123 -9.15 17.30 8.53
N LEU A 124 -8.40 17.23 7.45
CA LEU A 124 -7.08 16.62 7.46
C LEU A 124 -6.01 17.60 7.93
N PRO A 125 -4.95 17.13 8.62
CA PRO A 125 -3.79 17.95 8.96
C PRO A 125 -3.12 18.54 7.70
N SER A 126 -2.55 19.74 7.85
CA SER A 126 -1.72 20.31 6.79
C SER A 126 -0.48 19.42 6.55
N GLY A 127 -0.14 19.21 5.28
CA GLY A 127 1.03 18.40 4.94
C GLY A 127 0.77 16.90 4.81
N ILE A 128 -0.46 16.41 5.07
CA ILE A 128 -0.78 15.02 4.82
C ILE A 128 -0.70 14.69 3.32
N SER A 129 -0.01 13.61 3.00
CA SER A 129 0.18 13.14 1.63
C SER A 129 -0.99 12.28 1.15
N GLY A 130 -1.21 12.22 -0.16
CA GLY A 130 -2.14 11.27 -0.79
C GLY A 130 -3.62 11.62 -0.69
N ALA A 131 -4.04 12.66 0.03
CA ALA A 131 -5.45 12.99 0.22
C ALA A 131 -6.22 13.20 -1.10
N LYS A 132 -5.56 13.78 -2.11
CA LYS A 132 -6.17 14.03 -3.43
C LYS A 132 -6.51 12.74 -4.19
N SER A 133 -5.85 11.63 -3.90
CA SER A 133 -6.10 10.32 -4.52
C SER A 133 -7.46 9.73 -4.14
N TYR A 134 -8.12 10.28 -3.13
CA TYR A 134 -9.44 9.85 -2.67
C TYR A 134 -10.58 10.79 -3.03
N VAL A 135 -10.28 11.79 -3.89
CA VAL A 135 -11.29 12.78 -4.31
C VAL A 135 -11.90 12.38 -5.65
N VAL A 136 -13.21 12.17 -5.68
CA VAL A 136 -14.00 11.88 -6.89
C VAL A 136 -15.11 12.91 -6.98
N ASN A 137 -15.23 13.62 -8.11
CA ASN A 137 -16.25 14.66 -8.33
C ASN A 137 -16.34 15.71 -7.20
N GLY A 138 -15.19 16.10 -6.64
CA GLY A 138 -15.11 17.11 -5.58
C GLY A 138 -15.44 16.62 -4.17
N LYS A 139 -15.71 15.33 -3.98
CA LYS A 139 -15.98 14.70 -2.70
C LYS A 139 -14.85 13.77 -2.29
N SER A 140 -14.52 13.76 -0.99
CA SER A 140 -13.53 12.84 -0.43
C SER A 140 -14.20 11.57 0.06
N TYR A 141 -13.66 10.40 -0.31
CA TYR A 141 -14.23 9.11 0.05
C TYR A 141 -13.34 8.24 0.95
N ALA A 142 -12.13 8.71 1.23
CA ALA A 142 -11.25 8.06 2.19
C ALA A 142 -10.26 9.07 2.80
N VAL A 143 -9.63 8.66 3.89
CA VAL A 143 -8.59 9.39 4.61
C VAL A 143 -7.30 8.60 4.53
N PRO A 144 -6.19 9.16 4.00
CA PRO A 144 -4.91 8.47 3.97
C PRO A 144 -4.34 8.35 5.38
N TYR A 145 -3.82 7.16 5.72
CA TYR A 145 -3.06 6.95 6.94
C TYR A 145 -1.59 6.63 6.68
N ARG A 146 -1.32 6.12 5.47
CA ARG A 146 0.00 5.68 5.03
C ARG A 146 0.27 6.15 3.60
N GLN A 147 1.52 6.52 3.30
CA GLN A 147 1.97 6.90 1.96
C GLN A 147 3.34 6.30 1.71
N ASP A 148 3.38 5.17 1.05
CA ASP A 148 4.65 4.59 0.63
C ASP A 148 5.19 5.29 -0.63
N SER A 149 6.51 5.22 -0.78
CA SER A 149 7.23 5.65 -1.98
C SER A 149 8.24 4.59 -2.38
N TRP A 150 8.61 4.54 -3.64
CA TRP A 150 9.60 3.60 -4.13
C TRP A 150 10.99 4.19 -4.02
N VAL A 151 11.90 3.39 -3.44
CA VAL A 151 13.31 3.73 -3.20
C VAL A 151 14.22 2.57 -3.63
N LEU A 152 15.50 2.83 -3.75
CA LEU A 152 16.50 1.81 -3.96
C LEU A 152 16.95 1.25 -2.61
N PHE A 153 16.67 -0.02 -2.33
CA PHE A 153 17.27 -0.78 -1.24
C PHE A 153 18.61 -1.35 -1.70
N TYR A 154 19.65 -1.30 -0.85
CA TYR A 154 20.94 -1.87 -1.18
C TYR A 154 21.61 -2.53 0.03
N ASN A 155 22.29 -3.63 -0.22
CA ASN A 155 23.05 -4.43 0.76
C ASN A 155 24.51 -3.95 0.76
N LYS A 156 24.91 -3.19 1.79
CA LYS A 156 26.26 -2.60 1.94
C LYS A 156 27.34 -3.67 1.99
N ASP A 157 27.05 -4.84 2.58
CA ASP A 157 28.01 -5.92 2.71
C ASP A 157 28.30 -6.57 1.34
N LEU A 158 27.29 -6.71 0.46
CA LEU A 158 27.48 -7.21 -0.90
C LEU A 158 28.17 -6.18 -1.80
N PHE A 159 27.89 -4.88 -1.65
CA PHE A 159 28.61 -3.81 -2.34
C PHE A 159 30.09 -3.81 -1.96
N ALA A 160 30.40 -3.89 -0.67
CA ALA A 160 31.78 -4.00 -0.18
C ALA A 160 32.47 -5.26 -0.70
N LYS A 161 31.78 -6.43 -0.70
CA LYS A 161 32.29 -7.70 -1.22
C LYS A 161 32.62 -7.64 -2.71
N ALA A 162 31.82 -6.90 -3.48
CA ALA A 162 32.03 -6.68 -4.90
C ALA A 162 33.07 -5.58 -5.22
N HIS A 163 33.57 -4.86 -4.21
CA HIS A 163 34.43 -3.67 -4.34
C HIS A 163 33.78 -2.57 -5.20
N VAL A 164 32.47 -2.39 -5.08
CA VAL A 164 31.70 -1.34 -5.72
C VAL A 164 31.29 -0.32 -4.64
N PRO A 165 31.47 0.98 -4.87
CA PRO A 165 31.01 2.01 -3.92
C PRO A 165 29.50 1.96 -3.73
N ASP A 166 29.03 2.25 -2.50
CA ASP A 166 27.63 2.40 -2.20
C ASP A 166 27.00 3.51 -3.06
N PRO A 167 25.66 3.45 -3.33
CA PRO A 167 24.95 4.56 -3.93
C PRO A 167 25.13 5.85 -3.13
N ASP A 168 25.25 6.99 -3.83
CA ASP A 168 25.40 8.32 -3.22
C ASP A 168 24.18 9.22 -3.42
N GLY A 169 23.12 8.69 -4.06
CA GLY A 169 21.89 9.40 -4.39
C GLY A 169 21.92 10.15 -5.71
N SER A 170 23.04 10.17 -6.42
CA SER A 170 23.18 10.88 -7.70
C SER A 170 22.84 10.06 -8.95
N TRP A 171 22.49 8.80 -8.79
CA TRP A 171 22.35 7.89 -9.92
C TRP A 171 21.19 8.26 -10.86
N THR A 172 21.54 8.30 -12.13
CA THR A 172 20.60 8.16 -13.25
C THR A 172 20.35 6.70 -13.54
N TRP A 173 19.42 6.40 -14.46
CA TRP A 173 19.19 5.02 -14.91
C TRP A 173 20.42 4.39 -15.59
N ASP A 174 21.21 5.19 -16.34
CA ASP A 174 22.45 4.70 -16.94
C ASP A 174 23.49 4.34 -15.87
N ASP A 175 23.58 5.14 -14.78
CA ASP A 175 24.45 4.83 -13.65
C ASP A 175 23.99 3.56 -12.93
N TYR A 176 22.68 3.35 -12.77
CA TYR A 176 22.12 2.16 -12.15
C TYR A 176 22.46 0.89 -12.95
N VAL A 177 22.29 0.90 -14.28
CA VAL A 177 22.66 -0.20 -15.16
C VAL A 177 24.17 -0.45 -15.11
N SER A 178 25.00 0.61 -15.18
CA SER A 178 26.45 0.49 -15.05
C SER A 178 26.86 -0.12 -13.71
N ALA A 179 26.24 0.31 -12.61
CA ALA A 179 26.47 -0.23 -11.27
C ALA A 179 26.06 -1.72 -11.19
N ALA A 180 24.93 -2.11 -11.78
CA ALA A 180 24.48 -3.50 -11.84
C ALA A 180 25.52 -4.40 -12.52
N GLY A 181 26.06 -3.99 -13.67
CA GLY A 181 27.12 -4.75 -14.36
C GLY A 181 28.40 -4.89 -13.53
N LYS A 182 28.85 -3.79 -12.88
CA LYS A 182 30.03 -3.80 -12.00
C LYS A 182 29.82 -4.69 -10.78
N LEU A 183 28.66 -4.61 -10.14
CA LEU A 183 28.27 -5.44 -9.00
C LEU A 183 28.27 -6.92 -9.38
N GLN A 184 27.65 -7.27 -10.50
CA GLN A 184 27.58 -8.67 -10.95
C GLN A 184 28.98 -9.23 -11.21
N ALA A 185 29.86 -8.47 -11.88
CA ALA A 185 31.23 -8.86 -12.12
C ALA A 185 32.03 -9.03 -10.81
N GLY A 186 31.89 -8.07 -9.88
CA GLY A 186 32.58 -8.10 -8.59
C GLY A 186 32.09 -9.25 -7.69
N LEU A 187 30.79 -9.47 -7.59
CA LEU A 187 30.21 -10.59 -6.84
C LEU A 187 30.67 -11.94 -7.38
N LYS A 188 30.67 -12.11 -8.71
CA LYS A 188 31.17 -13.31 -9.36
C LYS A 188 32.66 -13.52 -9.08
N ALA A 189 33.48 -12.47 -9.17
CA ALA A 189 34.91 -12.53 -8.86
C ALA A 189 35.19 -12.93 -7.39
N ALA A 190 34.31 -12.47 -6.48
CA ALA A 190 34.35 -12.81 -5.05
C ALA A 190 33.72 -14.17 -4.72
N GLY A 191 33.35 -14.99 -5.72
CA GLY A 191 32.74 -16.30 -5.54
C GLY A 191 31.33 -16.27 -4.92
N SER A 192 30.61 -15.14 -5.03
CA SER A 192 29.23 -15.02 -4.56
C SER A 192 28.24 -15.54 -5.61
N SER A 193 27.19 -16.23 -5.14
CA SER A 193 26.05 -16.63 -5.97
C SER A 193 24.97 -15.56 -6.06
N ALA A 194 25.08 -14.47 -5.28
CA ALA A 194 24.12 -13.38 -5.30
C ALA A 194 24.15 -12.64 -6.66
N THR A 195 22.99 -12.15 -7.09
CA THR A 195 22.87 -11.28 -8.25
C THR A 195 23.04 -9.81 -7.85
N ALA A 196 23.39 -8.96 -8.80
CA ALA A 196 23.49 -7.53 -8.55
C ALA A 196 22.12 -6.92 -8.22
N VAL A 197 21.10 -7.32 -8.95
CA VAL A 197 19.74 -6.75 -8.87
C VAL A 197 18.72 -7.85 -8.63
N TYR A 198 17.66 -7.53 -7.93
CA TYR A 198 16.40 -8.23 -8.01
C TYR A 198 15.30 -7.27 -8.47
N GLN A 199 14.64 -7.60 -9.58
CA GLN A 199 13.45 -6.92 -10.05
C GLN A 199 12.25 -7.83 -9.84
N HIS A 200 11.30 -7.37 -9.01
CA HIS A 200 10.06 -8.13 -8.78
C HIS A 200 9.19 -8.14 -10.04
N GLY A 201 8.40 -9.19 -10.24
CA GLY A 201 7.61 -9.39 -11.47
C GLY A 201 6.43 -8.43 -11.67
N TRP A 202 6.24 -7.42 -10.83
CA TRP A 202 5.18 -6.43 -10.97
C TRP A 202 5.52 -5.39 -12.05
N GLN A 203 4.50 -4.97 -12.79
CA GLN A 203 4.63 -3.89 -13.77
C GLN A 203 5.14 -2.57 -13.14
N SER A 204 4.79 -2.32 -11.88
CA SER A 204 5.20 -1.15 -11.10
C SER A 204 6.71 -0.93 -11.09
N THR A 205 7.51 -2.02 -11.10
CA THR A 205 8.97 -1.96 -11.05
C THR A 205 9.60 -1.24 -12.24
N VAL A 206 8.89 -1.18 -13.37
CA VAL A 206 9.31 -0.46 -14.59
C VAL A 206 8.37 0.72 -14.86
N GLN A 207 7.07 0.46 -14.92
CA GLN A 207 6.09 1.44 -15.37
C GLN A 207 5.83 2.56 -14.37
N GLY A 208 5.90 2.27 -13.07
CA GLY A 208 5.68 3.28 -12.03
C GLY A 208 6.68 4.43 -12.11
N LEU A 209 7.97 4.10 -12.24
CA LEU A 209 9.03 5.11 -12.40
C LEU A 209 8.97 5.79 -13.77
N ALA A 210 8.63 5.06 -14.85
CA ALA A 210 8.42 5.65 -16.16
C ALA A 210 7.29 6.69 -16.13
N ASN A 211 6.15 6.37 -15.51
CA ASN A 211 5.02 7.28 -15.35
C ASN A 211 5.39 8.55 -14.57
N ALA A 212 6.19 8.40 -13.51
CA ALA A 212 6.54 9.50 -12.62
C ALA A 212 7.61 10.43 -13.22
N GLN A 213 8.62 9.87 -13.90
CA GLN A 213 9.86 10.57 -14.24
C GLN A 213 9.97 10.96 -15.72
N ALA A 214 9.39 10.14 -16.63
CA ALA A 214 9.57 10.38 -18.05
C ALA A 214 8.85 11.66 -18.52
N PRO A 215 9.47 12.46 -19.41
CA PRO A 215 8.76 13.55 -20.06
C PRO A 215 7.50 13.05 -20.79
N GLY A 216 6.37 13.66 -20.47
CA GLY A 216 5.09 13.24 -21.05
C GLY A 216 4.47 12.00 -20.40
N GLY A 217 5.05 11.43 -19.33
CA GLY A 217 4.51 10.29 -18.60
C GLY A 217 3.07 10.50 -18.13
N GLY A 218 2.38 9.41 -17.90
CA GLY A 218 1.00 9.35 -17.40
C GLY A 218 0.11 8.40 -18.19
N ILE A 219 -0.46 7.43 -17.49
CA ILE A 219 -1.19 6.30 -18.10
C ILE A 219 -2.50 6.70 -18.78
N LEU A 220 -3.12 7.83 -18.39
CA LEU A 220 -4.40 8.30 -18.96
C LEU A 220 -4.29 8.91 -20.35
N LYS A 221 -3.07 9.00 -20.93
CA LYS A 221 -2.85 9.66 -22.22
C LYS A 221 -2.97 8.73 -23.43
N GLY A 222 -2.96 7.42 -23.23
CA GLY A 222 -3.03 6.42 -24.28
C GLY A 222 -1.84 6.44 -25.25
N LYS A 223 -0.68 6.91 -24.80
CA LYS A 223 0.58 6.96 -25.54
C LYS A 223 1.70 6.53 -24.60
N TYR A 224 2.25 5.34 -24.83
CA TYR A 224 3.14 4.69 -23.86
C TYR A 224 4.61 4.61 -24.32
N GLU A 225 4.97 5.27 -25.43
CA GLU A 225 6.34 5.30 -25.96
C GLU A 225 7.36 5.84 -24.93
N TYR A 226 6.94 6.68 -23.98
CA TYR A 226 7.79 7.19 -22.90
C TYR A 226 8.29 6.08 -21.95
N MET A 227 7.67 4.90 -21.94
CA MET A 227 8.11 3.75 -21.15
C MET A 227 9.27 2.99 -21.79
N LYS A 228 9.51 3.19 -23.10
CA LYS A 228 10.51 2.44 -23.86
C LYS A 228 11.91 2.47 -23.25
N PRO A 229 12.50 3.62 -22.84
CA PRO A 229 13.82 3.63 -22.23
C PRO A 229 13.88 2.79 -20.96
N TYR A 230 12.84 2.80 -20.13
CA TYR A 230 12.79 2.04 -18.89
C TYR A 230 12.78 0.54 -19.14
N TYR A 231 12.06 0.08 -20.15
CA TYR A 231 12.12 -1.32 -20.59
C TYR A 231 13.48 -1.70 -21.20
N GLN A 232 14.13 -0.77 -21.89
CA GLN A 232 15.47 -1.00 -22.42
C GLN A 232 16.48 -1.22 -21.29
N TRP A 233 16.48 -0.39 -20.23
CA TRP A 233 17.32 -0.55 -19.05
C TRP A 233 17.02 -1.86 -18.32
N ALA A 234 15.74 -2.18 -18.07
CA ALA A 234 15.35 -3.42 -17.40
C ALA A 234 15.82 -4.66 -18.20
N LEU A 235 15.54 -4.70 -19.51
CA LEU A 235 15.99 -5.82 -20.33
C LEU A 235 17.51 -5.89 -20.47
N GLN A 236 18.23 -4.77 -20.43
CA GLN A 236 19.69 -4.80 -20.42
C GLN A 236 20.23 -5.51 -19.19
N ILE A 237 19.77 -5.16 -17.99
CA ILE A 237 20.16 -5.79 -16.72
C ILE A 237 19.86 -7.29 -16.76
N GLN A 238 18.66 -7.67 -17.24
CA GLN A 238 18.26 -9.07 -17.38
C GLN A 238 19.15 -9.82 -18.37
N ASN A 239 19.41 -9.24 -19.53
CA ASN A 239 20.19 -9.88 -20.61
C ASN A 239 21.68 -10.00 -20.26
N GLU A 240 22.22 -9.10 -19.45
CA GLU A 240 23.58 -9.16 -18.92
C GLU A 240 23.73 -10.20 -17.79
N GLY A 241 22.61 -10.82 -17.35
CA GLY A 241 22.58 -11.79 -16.25
C GLY A 241 22.88 -11.17 -14.89
N ALA A 242 22.62 -9.87 -14.74
CA ALA A 242 22.80 -9.16 -13.47
C ALA A 242 21.60 -9.30 -12.53
N GLU A 243 20.55 -9.96 -12.99
CA GLU A 243 19.36 -10.33 -12.18
C GLU A 243 18.77 -11.68 -12.66
N PRO A 244 17.92 -12.35 -11.85
CA PRO A 244 17.10 -13.46 -12.33
C PRO A 244 16.14 -12.94 -13.42
N ASN A 245 16.04 -13.64 -14.57
CA ASN A 245 15.13 -13.19 -15.61
C ASN A 245 13.66 -13.32 -15.18
N PHE A 246 12.78 -12.53 -15.81
CA PHE A 246 11.34 -12.44 -15.49
C PHE A 246 10.65 -13.81 -15.44
N ASN A 247 10.98 -14.70 -16.40
CA ASN A 247 10.38 -16.04 -16.44
C ASN A 247 10.81 -16.89 -15.23
N THR A 248 12.05 -16.75 -14.76
CA THR A 248 12.53 -17.39 -13.53
C THR A 248 11.82 -16.84 -12.31
N VAL A 249 11.69 -15.51 -12.21
CA VAL A 249 11.00 -14.85 -11.09
C VAL A 249 9.56 -15.32 -10.98
N THR A 250 8.83 -15.36 -12.09
CA THR A 250 7.41 -15.74 -12.12
C THR A 250 7.19 -17.24 -11.93
N ALA A 251 7.97 -18.09 -12.60
CA ALA A 251 7.83 -19.55 -12.52
C ALA A 251 8.18 -20.11 -11.13
N ASN A 252 9.19 -19.53 -10.47
CA ASN A 252 9.61 -19.94 -9.13
C ASN A 252 8.94 -19.12 -8.01
N GLN A 253 8.07 -18.16 -8.36
CA GLN A 253 7.39 -17.29 -7.40
C GLN A 253 8.38 -16.60 -6.45
N LEU A 254 9.53 -16.13 -6.98
CA LEU A 254 10.53 -15.44 -6.19
C LEU A 254 9.95 -14.17 -5.57
N THR A 255 10.29 -13.91 -4.32
CA THR A 255 9.78 -12.77 -3.56
C THR A 255 10.89 -11.81 -3.19
N TYR A 256 10.59 -10.52 -3.09
CA TYR A 256 11.58 -9.53 -2.66
C TYR A 256 12.08 -9.79 -1.23
N GLN A 257 11.25 -10.38 -0.37
CA GLN A 257 11.65 -10.81 0.97
C GLN A 257 12.68 -11.94 0.89
N GLY A 258 12.45 -12.92 0.02
CA GLY A 258 13.40 -14.04 -0.18
C GLY A 258 14.70 -13.58 -0.82
N GLU A 259 14.62 -12.76 -1.87
CA GLU A 259 15.81 -12.39 -2.64
C GLU A 259 16.69 -11.38 -1.90
N PHE A 260 16.13 -10.27 -1.42
CA PHE A 260 16.92 -9.28 -0.70
C PHE A 260 17.15 -9.68 0.76
N GLY A 261 16.13 -10.17 1.47
CA GLY A 261 16.23 -10.53 2.88
C GLY A 261 17.17 -11.72 3.14
N LYS A 262 17.39 -12.60 2.17
CA LYS A 262 18.38 -13.71 2.23
C LYS A 262 19.66 -13.41 1.45
N GLN A 263 19.93 -12.13 1.17
CA GLN A 263 21.15 -11.68 0.50
C GLN A 263 21.41 -12.36 -0.86
N GLN A 264 20.35 -12.77 -1.57
CA GLN A 264 20.45 -13.31 -2.92
C GLN A 264 20.58 -12.19 -3.97
N ALA A 265 20.29 -10.93 -3.61
CA ALA A 265 20.46 -9.77 -4.45
C ALA A 265 21.12 -8.63 -3.69
N ALA A 266 21.99 -7.86 -4.37
CA ALA A 266 22.70 -6.75 -3.77
C ALA A 266 21.87 -5.46 -3.72
N MET A 267 20.95 -5.26 -4.66
CA MET A 267 20.07 -4.11 -4.67
C MET A 267 18.71 -4.42 -5.31
N MET A 268 17.69 -3.64 -4.96
CA MET A 268 16.37 -3.72 -5.58
C MET A 268 15.61 -2.41 -5.44
N LEU A 269 14.76 -2.09 -6.40
CA LEU A 269 13.75 -1.06 -6.28
C LEU A 269 12.50 -1.64 -5.62
N MET A 270 12.08 -1.04 -4.51
CA MET A 270 10.90 -1.49 -3.74
C MET A 270 10.30 -0.34 -2.96
N GLY A 271 9.03 -0.51 -2.59
CA GLY A 271 8.34 0.47 -1.77
C GLY A 271 8.76 0.43 -0.29
N THR A 272 8.63 1.56 0.37
CA THR A 272 9.07 1.75 1.78
C THR A 272 8.35 0.85 2.78
N TRP A 273 7.23 0.22 2.42
CA TRP A 273 6.58 -0.83 3.23
C TRP A 273 7.51 -1.99 3.60
N TYR A 274 8.54 -2.22 2.78
CA TYR A 274 9.47 -3.34 3.03
C TYR A 274 10.37 -3.09 4.24
N VAL A 275 10.55 -1.84 4.67
CA VAL A 275 11.39 -1.51 5.84
C VAL A 275 10.88 -2.24 7.09
N ALA A 276 9.59 -2.09 7.42
CA ALA A 276 8.99 -2.77 8.57
C ALA A 276 9.09 -4.30 8.45
N THR A 277 8.83 -4.83 7.26
CA THR A 277 8.89 -6.27 6.98
C THR A 277 10.32 -6.81 7.14
N LEU A 278 11.32 -6.13 6.57
CA LEU A 278 12.72 -6.56 6.68
C LEU A 278 13.20 -6.56 8.13
N ILE A 279 12.91 -5.49 8.87
CA ILE A 279 13.26 -5.37 10.30
C ILE A 279 12.61 -6.51 11.10
N SER A 280 11.33 -6.78 10.88
CA SER A 280 10.61 -7.87 11.54
C SER A 280 11.22 -9.22 11.22
N GLN A 281 11.49 -9.50 9.95
CA GLN A 281 12.05 -10.76 9.48
C GLN A 281 13.50 -10.96 9.96
N GLN A 282 14.31 -9.91 10.07
CA GLN A 282 15.62 -10.00 10.71
C GLN A 282 15.51 -10.33 12.20
N GLY A 283 14.47 -9.82 12.87
CA GLY A 283 14.19 -10.12 14.28
C GLY A 283 13.74 -11.57 14.53
N THR A 284 13.03 -12.18 13.59
CA THR A 284 12.55 -13.58 13.66
C THR A 284 13.53 -14.61 13.07
N GLY A 285 14.52 -14.17 12.28
CA GLY A 285 15.44 -15.05 11.53
C GLY A 285 14.90 -15.47 10.15
N ASP A 286 13.76 -14.96 9.73
CA ASP A 286 13.21 -15.18 8.38
C ASP A 286 13.99 -14.42 7.31
N ALA A 287 14.64 -13.30 7.67
CA ALA A 287 15.68 -12.65 6.89
C ALA A 287 17.03 -12.75 7.59
N ASP A 288 18.12 -12.68 6.83
CA ASP A 288 19.47 -12.62 7.36
C ASP A 288 19.72 -11.24 8.02
N THR A 289 20.67 -11.19 8.96
CA THR A 289 21.15 -9.93 9.51
C THR A 289 22.33 -9.44 8.67
N PHE A 290 22.21 -8.26 8.05
CA PHE A 290 23.24 -7.62 7.24
C PHE A 290 23.10 -6.12 7.26
N ASN A 291 24.15 -5.40 6.85
CA ASN A 291 24.09 -3.94 6.74
C ASN A 291 23.40 -3.55 5.43
N TRP A 292 22.37 -2.73 5.55
CA TRP A 292 21.60 -2.26 4.39
C TRP A 292 21.33 -0.76 4.48
N GLY A 293 20.92 -0.20 3.38
CA GLY A 293 20.54 1.21 3.30
C GLY A 293 19.50 1.44 2.22
N MET A 294 19.03 2.68 2.17
CA MET A 294 18.15 3.20 1.13
C MET A 294 18.82 4.36 0.40
N ALA A 295 18.58 4.44 -0.90
CA ALA A 295 18.94 5.58 -1.73
C ALA A 295 17.72 6.02 -2.55
N PRO A 296 17.66 7.26 -3.06
CA PRO A 296 16.66 7.63 -4.06
C PRO A 296 16.65 6.63 -5.22
N ALA A 297 15.45 6.34 -5.76
CA ALA A 297 15.36 5.59 -7.01
C ALA A 297 16.19 6.29 -8.10
N PRO A 298 16.80 5.56 -9.05
CA PRO A 298 17.52 6.16 -10.17
C PRO A 298 16.64 7.17 -10.90
N GLN A 299 17.22 8.28 -11.33
CA GLN A 299 16.47 9.37 -11.96
C GLN A 299 16.60 9.36 -13.47
N TYR A 300 15.58 9.88 -14.18
CA TYR A 300 15.62 10.02 -15.62
C TYR A 300 16.70 11.00 -16.11
N SER A 301 17.03 11.99 -15.28
CA SER A 301 18.05 12.98 -15.60
C SER A 301 18.77 13.47 -14.34
N THR A 302 19.94 14.08 -14.54
CA THR A 302 20.71 14.71 -13.47
C THR A 302 20.01 15.90 -12.81
N ALA A 303 18.98 16.47 -13.42
CA ALA A 303 18.24 17.61 -12.87
C ALA A 303 17.46 17.25 -11.59
N THR A 304 17.12 15.98 -11.40
CA THR A 304 16.41 15.47 -10.21
C THR A 304 17.27 14.51 -9.39
N ALA A 305 18.46 14.15 -9.87
CA ALA A 305 19.39 13.28 -9.14
C ALA A 305 20.26 14.07 -8.14
N GLY A 306 20.73 13.40 -7.11
CA GLY A 306 21.61 13.97 -6.08
C GLY A 306 20.86 14.54 -4.88
N THR A 307 21.56 14.57 -3.74
CA THR A 307 21.00 15.01 -2.45
C THR A 307 20.77 16.51 -2.33
N SER A 308 21.21 17.30 -3.30
CA SER A 308 20.88 18.74 -3.42
C SER A 308 19.62 19.02 -4.25
N ASN A 309 19.05 18.00 -4.86
CA ASN A 309 17.83 18.07 -5.67
C ASN A 309 16.65 17.37 -4.97
N THR A 310 15.49 17.42 -5.58
CA THR A 310 14.31 16.65 -5.12
C THR A 310 14.08 15.50 -6.08
N PRO A 311 14.47 14.27 -5.74
CA PRO A 311 14.22 13.10 -6.57
C PRO A 311 12.75 12.88 -6.83
N VAL A 312 12.43 12.33 -8.00
CA VAL A 312 11.06 11.96 -8.38
C VAL A 312 10.90 10.46 -8.25
N THR A 313 9.84 10.06 -7.56
CA THR A 313 9.44 8.67 -7.41
C THR A 313 7.93 8.53 -7.55
N PHE A 314 7.40 7.34 -7.33
CA PHE A 314 5.97 7.09 -7.35
C PHE A 314 5.54 6.32 -6.11
N GLY A 315 4.23 6.28 -5.89
CA GLY A 315 3.58 5.53 -4.83
C GLY A 315 2.15 5.99 -4.63
N ASP A 316 1.32 5.08 -4.19
CA ASP A 316 -0.06 5.38 -3.84
C ASP A 316 -0.24 5.39 -2.33
N PRO A 317 -1.16 6.20 -1.80
CA PRO A 317 -1.53 6.12 -0.41
C PRO A 317 -2.37 4.87 -0.14
N THR A 318 -2.30 4.39 1.11
CA THR A 318 -3.30 3.50 1.67
C THR A 318 -4.17 4.32 2.63
N GLY A 319 -5.48 4.16 2.54
CA GLY A 319 -6.42 4.96 3.32
C GLY A 319 -7.56 4.14 3.90
N PHE A 320 -8.32 4.76 4.78
CA PHE A 320 -9.55 4.20 5.33
C PHE A 320 -10.75 4.94 4.76
N ALA A 321 -11.71 4.17 4.27
CA ALA A 321 -13.04 4.64 3.84
C ALA A 321 -14.11 4.10 4.79
N ILE A 322 -15.28 4.72 4.80
CA ILE A 322 -16.44 4.24 5.54
C ILE A 322 -17.41 3.62 4.54
N ASN A 323 -17.91 2.43 4.84
CA ASN A 323 -18.97 1.79 4.08
C ASN A 323 -20.23 2.67 4.11
N ALA A 324 -20.78 3.03 2.95
CA ALA A 324 -21.97 3.87 2.87
C ALA A 324 -23.22 3.23 3.49
N HIS A 325 -23.18 1.90 3.70
CA HIS A 325 -24.26 1.12 4.33
C HIS A 325 -24.00 0.82 5.81
N ILE A 326 -23.05 1.53 6.43
CA ILE A 326 -22.79 1.44 7.88
C ILE A 326 -24.06 1.75 8.68
N ASP A 327 -24.24 1.09 9.83
CA ASP A 327 -25.29 1.45 10.77
C ASP A 327 -25.14 2.93 11.16
N PRO A 328 -26.19 3.76 10.99
CA PRO A 328 -26.13 5.20 11.32
C PRO A 328 -25.65 5.50 12.75
N SER A 329 -25.89 4.61 13.70
CA SER A 329 -25.41 4.75 15.08
C SER A 329 -23.89 4.63 15.24
N LYS A 330 -23.20 4.06 14.24
CA LYS A 330 -21.75 3.86 14.22
C LYS A 330 -20.99 4.91 13.39
N GLU A 331 -21.69 5.69 12.54
CA GLU A 331 -21.06 6.60 11.59
C GLU A 331 -20.14 7.62 12.29
N ALA A 332 -20.59 8.23 13.38
CA ALA A 332 -19.79 9.18 14.13
C ALA A 332 -18.50 8.56 14.66
N ALA A 333 -18.59 7.37 15.25
CA ALA A 333 -17.42 6.64 15.76
C ALA A 333 -16.44 6.23 14.63
N ALA A 334 -16.96 5.87 13.44
CA ALA A 334 -16.11 5.57 12.29
C ALA A 334 -15.37 6.83 11.80
N LYS A 335 -16.02 7.99 11.75
CA LYS A 335 -15.39 9.28 11.43
C LYS A 335 -14.34 9.70 12.47
N GLU A 336 -14.58 9.43 13.75
CA GLU A 336 -13.57 9.63 14.81
C GLU A 336 -12.32 8.78 14.57
N PHE A 337 -12.50 7.50 14.21
CA PHE A 337 -11.37 6.63 13.88
C PHE A 337 -10.59 7.12 12.63
N LEU A 338 -11.27 7.53 11.56
CA LEU A 338 -10.60 8.07 10.38
C LEU A 338 -9.83 9.36 10.71
N THR A 339 -10.41 10.23 11.55
CA THR A 339 -9.75 11.47 12.01
C THR A 339 -8.50 11.16 12.81
N TYR A 340 -8.59 10.18 13.74
CA TYR A 340 -7.44 9.69 14.50
C TYR A 340 -6.36 9.12 13.57
N ALA A 341 -6.73 8.26 12.62
CA ALA A 341 -5.78 7.60 11.72
C ALA A 341 -4.95 8.59 10.87
N ALA A 342 -5.46 9.80 10.64
CA ALA A 342 -4.76 10.90 9.96
C ALA A 342 -3.97 11.81 10.91
N SER A 343 -4.01 11.59 12.22
CA SER A 343 -3.40 12.46 13.23
C SER A 343 -1.87 12.26 13.32
N GLU A 344 -1.19 13.22 13.97
CA GLU A 344 0.24 13.14 14.29
C GLU A 344 0.52 11.98 15.26
N ASP A 345 -0.38 11.70 16.20
CA ASP A 345 -0.22 10.59 17.15
C ASP A 345 -0.28 9.24 16.44
N ALA A 346 -1.26 9.04 15.53
CA ALA A 346 -1.32 7.85 14.69
C ALA A 346 -0.08 7.72 13.78
N ALA A 347 0.39 8.82 13.20
CA ALA A 347 1.60 8.84 12.38
C ALA A 347 2.84 8.40 13.18
N LYS A 348 2.99 8.85 14.42
CA LYS A 348 4.07 8.40 15.33
C LYS A 348 3.94 6.92 15.69
N GLN A 349 2.72 6.43 15.94
CA GLN A 349 2.50 4.99 16.21
C GLN A 349 2.93 4.12 15.02
N LEU A 350 2.62 4.54 13.80
CA LEU A 350 3.04 3.85 12.58
C LEU A 350 4.55 3.95 12.38
N ALA A 351 5.13 5.14 12.54
CA ALA A 351 6.57 5.34 12.43
C ALA A 351 7.36 4.47 13.42
N ALA A 352 6.88 4.30 14.65
CA ALA A 352 7.51 3.49 15.69
C ALA A 352 7.59 1.99 15.34
N ILE A 353 6.83 1.53 14.35
CA ILE A 353 6.87 0.16 13.83
C ILE A 353 7.45 0.07 12.41
N GLY A 354 8.06 1.16 11.91
CA GLY A 354 8.69 1.20 10.59
C GLY A 354 7.73 1.32 9.41
N ILE A 355 6.48 1.72 9.64
CA ILE A 355 5.49 2.03 8.60
C ILE A 355 5.59 3.51 8.24
N THR A 356 5.62 3.83 6.94
CA THR A 356 5.67 5.21 6.45
C THR A 356 4.29 5.85 6.53
N PRO A 357 4.02 6.78 7.45
CA PRO A 357 2.71 7.40 7.57
C PRO A 357 2.45 8.40 6.45
N ALA A 358 1.18 8.74 6.22
CA ALA A 358 0.79 9.78 5.26
C ALA A 358 1.16 11.19 5.74
N LEU A 359 1.24 11.39 7.04
CA LEU A 359 1.71 12.63 7.66
C LEU A 359 3.16 12.47 8.10
N ILE A 360 4.07 13.24 7.50
CA ILE A 360 5.50 13.22 7.82
C ILE A 360 5.90 14.61 8.29
N ASP A 361 6.45 14.67 9.49
CA ASP A 361 7.08 15.83 10.09
C ASP A 361 8.43 15.45 10.74
N PRO A 362 9.19 16.37 11.33
CA PRO A 362 10.46 16.06 11.98
C PRO A 362 10.33 15.04 13.13
N ALA A 363 9.28 15.10 13.94
CA ALA A 363 9.09 14.20 15.07
C ALA A 363 8.72 12.78 14.60
N VAL A 364 7.92 12.67 13.55
CA VAL A 364 7.60 11.40 12.90
C VAL A 364 8.84 10.80 12.25
N THR A 365 9.66 11.61 11.59
CA THR A 365 10.95 11.18 10.99
C THR A 365 11.91 10.64 12.06
N ASP A 366 12.09 11.37 13.15
CA ASP A 366 12.95 10.94 14.26
C ASP A 366 12.46 9.62 14.87
N THR A 367 11.14 9.47 15.04
CA THR A 367 10.52 8.24 15.53
C THR A 367 10.78 7.07 14.60
N TYR A 368 10.61 7.26 13.29
CA TYR A 368 10.83 6.21 12.28
C TYR A 368 12.27 5.70 12.30
N PHE A 369 13.25 6.61 12.30
CA PHE A 369 14.66 6.24 12.29
C PHE A 369 15.24 5.87 13.66
N ALA A 370 14.44 5.94 14.74
CA ALA A 370 14.76 5.36 16.04
C ALA A 370 14.41 3.87 16.13
N VAL A 371 13.69 3.30 15.16
CA VAL A 371 13.34 1.88 15.12
C VAL A 371 14.61 1.04 15.02
N LYS A 372 14.78 0.09 15.94
CA LYS A 372 15.94 -0.80 15.93
C LYS A 372 15.98 -1.60 14.63
N GLY A 373 17.08 -1.51 13.89
CA GLY A 373 17.26 -2.16 12.59
C GLY A 373 16.99 -1.26 11.39
N ALA A 374 16.41 -0.08 11.58
CA ALA A 374 16.31 0.92 10.52
C ALA A 374 17.70 1.46 10.14
N PRO A 375 17.97 1.76 8.87
CA PRO A 375 19.24 2.35 8.46
C PRO A 375 19.29 3.81 8.95
N THR A 376 20.39 4.19 9.61
CA THR A 376 20.49 5.51 10.26
C THR A 376 21.37 6.52 9.49
N ASP A 377 21.94 6.10 8.35
CA ASP A 377 22.77 6.98 7.52
C ASP A 377 21.96 8.11 6.86
N SER A 378 22.64 9.19 6.52
CA SER A 378 22.01 10.41 5.97
C SER A 378 21.34 10.18 4.63
N LEU A 379 21.88 9.27 3.79
CA LEU A 379 21.30 8.98 2.49
C LEU A 379 19.98 8.22 2.63
N SER A 380 19.90 7.25 3.54
CA SER A 380 18.66 6.52 3.83
C SER A 380 17.57 7.45 4.35
N LYS A 381 17.92 8.39 5.26
CA LYS A 381 17.00 9.40 5.75
C LYS A 381 16.52 10.33 4.63
N PHE A 382 17.44 10.79 3.79
CA PHE A 382 17.12 11.62 2.63
C PHE A 382 16.18 10.91 1.66
N ALA A 383 16.48 9.66 1.28
CA ALA A 383 15.70 8.88 0.34
C ALA A 383 14.25 8.67 0.82
N TRP A 384 14.07 8.48 2.13
CA TRP A 384 12.75 8.28 2.73
C TRP A 384 11.94 9.58 2.86
N SER A 385 12.58 10.70 3.20
CA SER A 385 11.91 11.96 3.57
C SER A 385 11.88 13.02 2.45
N THR A 386 12.75 12.91 1.44
CA THR A 386 12.98 13.99 0.47
C THR A 386 12.78 13.49 -0.95
N HIS A 387 11.55 13.56 -1.44
CA HIS A 387 11.20 13.21 -2.81
C HIS A 387 9.85 13.84 -3.20
N LYS A 388 9.62 13.93 -4.51
CA LYS A 388 8.31 14.20 -5.08
C LYS A 388 7.70 12.86 -5.50
N THR A 389 6.60 12.48 -4.86
CA THR A 389 5.85 11.26 -5.20
C THR A 389 4.75 11.58 -6.19
N SER A 390 4.72 10.84 -7.30
CA SER A 390 3.61 10.84 -8.26
C SER A 390 2.72 9.63 -8.00
N PRO A 391 1.39 9.71 -8.18
CA PRO A 391 0.53 8.55 -8.05
C PRO A 391 0.85 7.52 -9.14
N GLU A 392 0.91 6.25 -8.78
CA GLU A 392 0.96 5.14 -9.74
C GLU A 392 -0.39 4.99 -10.42
N ASN A 393 -1.45 5.08 -9.63
CA ASN A 393 -2.83 4.94 -10.04
C ASN A 393 -3.55 6.28 -9.93
N PRO A 394 -3.71 7.04 -11.02
CA PRO A 394 -4.52 8.26 -10.99
C PRO A 394 -5.98 7.91 -10.68
N THR A 395 -6.68 8.83 -10.00
CA THR A 395 -8.09 8.65 -9.63
C THR A 395 -8.98 8.92 -10.85
N ASP A 396 -9.15 7.91 -11.69
CA ASP A 396 -9.95 7.94 -12.91
C ASP A 396 -10.70 6.61 -13.09
N ALA A 397 -11.90 6.67 -13.64
CA ALA A 397 -12.76 5.49 -13.83
C ALA A 397 -12.11 4.41 -14.73
N ASN A 398 -11.21 4.79 -15.62
CA ASN A 398 -10.55 3.91 -16.57
C ASN A 398 -9.24 3.32 -16.04
N THR A 399 -8.74 3.78 -14.89
CA THR A 399 -7.42 3.38 -14.37
C THR A 399 -7.28 1.86 -14.24
N ALA A 400 -8.29 1.18 -13.70
CA ALA A 400 -8.26 -0.28 -13.55
C ALA A 400 -8.17 -1.02 -14.90
N THR A 401 -8.91 -0.56 -15.91
CA THR A 401 -8.85 -1.10 -17.27
C THR A 401 -7.48 -0.87 -17.90
N ILE A 402 -6.95 0.34 -17.77
CA ILE A 402 -5.62 0.72 -18.27
C ILE A 402 -4.54 -0.15 -17.63
N GLN A 403 -4.55 -0.31 -16.32
CA GLN A 403 -3.59 -1.14 -15.60
C GLN A 403 -3.62 -2.62 -16.07
N THR A 404 -4.78 -3.13 -16.45
CA THR A 404 -4.92 -4.51 -16.95
C THR A 404 -4.15 -4.72 -18.25
N PHE A 405 -4.34 -3.87 -19.26
CA PHE A 405 -3.60 -4.06 -20.52
C PHE A 405 -2.13 -3.61 -20.40
N LEU A 406 -1.79 -2.67 -19.52
CA LEU A 406 -0.40 -2.32 -19.24
C LEU A 406 0.35 -3.47 -18.54
N ASN A 407 -0.32 -4.23 -17.69
CA ASN A 407 0.26 -5.45 -17.10
C ASN A 407 0.50 -6.53 -18.17
N THR A 408 -0.42 -6.65 -19.13
CA THR A 408 -0.25 -7.54 -20.29
C THR A 408 0.96 -7.11 -21.13
N MET A 409 1.12 -5.80 -21.38
CA MET A 409 2.27 -5.22 -22.06
C MET A 409 3.58 -5.54 -21.33
N HIS A 410 3.62 -5.31 -20.00
CA HIS A 410 4.77 -5.61 -19.15
C HIS A 410 5.19 -7.06 -19.26
N THR A 411 4.25 -7.97 -19.06
CA THR A 411 4.48 -9.42 -19.15
C THR A 411 5.03 -9.81 -20.53
N ALA A 412 4.46 -9.25 -21.60
CA ALA A 412 4.89 -9.57 -22.97
C ALA A 412 6.33 -9.11 -23.26
N ILE A 413 6.72 -7.93 -22.76
CA ILE A 413 8.07 -7.39 -22.93
C ILE A 413 9.07 -8.18 -22.08
N MET A 414 8.82 -8.28 -20.77
CA MET A 414 9.78 -8.87 -19.83
C MET A 414 9.99 -10.38 -20.05
N SER A 415 8.95 -11.08 -20.51
CA SER A 415 9.10 -12.50 -20.91
C SER A 415 9.78 -12.73 -22.25
N GLY A 416 9.98 -11.66 -23.05
CA GLY A 416 10.52 -11.74 -24.40
C GLY A 416 9.52 -12.24 -25.44
N SER A 417 8.22 -12.34 -25.12
CA SER A 417 7.20 -12.81 -26.07
C SER A 417 6.84 -11.78 -27.14
N LYS A 418 7.07 -10.47 -26.87
CA LYS A 418 6.97 -9.37 -27.83
C LYS A 418 8.15 -8.43 -27.69
N SER A 419 8.52 -7.76 -28.80
CA SER A 419 9.42 -6.62 -28.73
C SER A 419 8.77 -5.44 -28.00
N ILE A 420 9.58 -4.53 -27.44
CA ILE A 420 9.08 -3.32 -26.75
C ILE A 420 8.12 -2.55 -27.66
N ASP A 421 8.51 -2.27 -28.91
CA ASP A 421 7.71 -1.48 -29.85
C ASP A 421 6.37 -2.14 -30.20
N ALA A 422 6.37 -3.47 -30.40
CA ALA A 422 5.14 -4.20 -30.71
C ALA A 422 4.18 -4.24 -29.50
N ALA A 423 4.71 -4.36 -28.28
CA ALA A 423 3.90 -4.38 -27.08
C ALA A 423 3.33 -2.99 -26.74
N ILE A 424 4.12 -1.92 -26.92
CA ILE A 424 3.66 -0.53 -26.76
C ILE A 424 2.56 -0.21 -27.77
N SER A 425 2.79 -0.54 -29.06
CA SER A 425 1.78 -0.32 -30.12
C SER A 425 0.46 -1.04 -29.83
N GLN A 426 0.53 -2.25 -29.25
CA GLN A 426 -0.67 -2.96 -28.81
C GLN A 426 -1.38 -2.22 -27.68
N ALA A 427 -0.64 -1.77 -26.66
CA ALA A 427 -1.22 -1.05 -25.52
C ALA A 427 -1.86 0.31 -25.96
N ASP A 428 -1.25 1.03 -26.90
CA ASP A 428 -1.85 2.24 -27.50
C ASP A 428 -3.17 1.92 -28.22
N SER A 429 -3.23 0.77 -28.92
CA SER A 429 -4.45 0.30 -29.58
C SER A 429 -5.51 -0.14 -28.56
N ASP A 430 -5.11 -0.84 -27.51
CA ASP A 430 -6.01 -1.27 -26.41
C ASP A 430 -6.61 -0.04 -25.70
N PHE A 431 -5.82 0.99 -25.45
CA PHE A 431 -6.33 2.25 -24.92
C PHE A 431 -7.39 2.85 -25.83
N THR A 432 -7.10 2.97 -27.13
CA THR A 432 -8.03 3.56 -28.10
C THR A 432 -9.34 2.78 -28.17
N SER A 433 -9.29 1.44 -28.07
CA SER A 433 -10.47 0.58 -28.19
C SER A 433 -11.30 0.49 -26.91
N GLN A 434 -10.65 0.53 -25.73
CA GLN A 434 -11.30 0.25 -24.44
C GLN A 434 -11.61 1.54 -23.65
N VAL A 435 -10.85 2.62 -23.87
CA VAL A 435 -10.93 3.87 -23.12
C VAL A 435 -11.29 5.07 -24.00
N GLY A 436 -10.70 5.15 -25.18
CA GLY A 436 -10.82 6.32 -26.08
C GLY A 436 -12.20 6.58 -26.65
N ASN A 437 -13.19 5.72 -26.41
CA ASN A 437 -14.59 5.84 -26.84
C ASN A 437 -15.57 6.03 -25.65
N SER A 438 -15.08 6.28 -24.43
CA SER A 438 -15.90 6.47 -23.22
C SER A 438 -16.11 7.94 -22.87
#